data_c7244615a2c44146301b7426db70103a
#
_entry.id   c7244615a2c44146301b7426db70103a
#
_cell.length_a   1.000
_cell.length_b   1.000
_cell.length_c   1.000
_cell.angle_alpha   90.00
_cell.angle_beta   90.00
_cell.angle_gamma   90.00
#
_symmetry.space_group_name_H-M   'P 1'
#
loop_
_entity.id
_entity.type
_entity.pdbx_description
1 polymer ?
#
loop_
_entity_poly.entity_id
_entity_poly.type
_entity_poly.pdbx_seq_one_letter_code
_entity_poly.pdbx_strand_id
1 'polypeptide(L)'
;MKNQIDIDSILERLLSVRGNKPGKTVDLKEEEIKFLIDKSMIIFKEQKMLIELEAPLRVCGDIHGQYYDLLRIFEHCGFPGEFNYLFLGDYVDRGKQSLETICLLLAYKIKYPLKVHLLRGNHESSVTNRIYGFYDECKRRYNVRLWRNFTELFNYLPVAALIDEKILCMHGGLSPDLRNLSSISEISRPTEIPDSGLLCDLLWSDPDKEVLDFDENDRGVSVVFGEKIVQEFNRKNDLDLIIRAHQVVDDGYEFFAQRQLITIFSAPNYCGEFDNSAGIMIIDDALTCSLEVLRPVENLKK
;
A
#
# COMPACT_ATOMS: atom_id res chain seq x y z
N MET A 1 9.85 -28.98 22.97
CA MET A 1 10.50 -27.82 22.35
C MET A 1 9.48 -27.22 21.40
N LYS A 2 9.00 -25.98 21.57
CA LYS A 2 8.19 -25.30 20.58
C LYS A 2 9.07 -25.14 19.34
N ASN A 3 8.70 -25.73 18.20
CA ASN A 3 9.40 -25.48 16.96
C ASN A 3 9.42 -23.97 16.72
N GLN A 4 10.61 -23.39 16.69
CA GLN A 4 10.79 -21.99 16.36
C GLN A 4 10.30 -21.79 14.93
N ILE A 5 9.34 -20.87 14.73
CA ILE A 5 8.82 -20.57 13.39
C ILE A 5 9.95 -19.88 12.63
N ASP A 6 10.28 -20.42 11.45
CA ASP A 6 11.34 -19.93 10.57
C ASP A 6 10.74 -19.06 9.46
N ILE A 7 11.15 -17.79 9.43
CA ILE A 7 10.69 -16.81 8.44
C ILE A 7 11.14 -17.17 7.02
N ASP A 8 12.32 -17.80 6.87
CA ASP A 8 12.84 -18.19 5.57
C ASP A 8 12.02 -19.31 4.96
N SER A 9 11.62 -20.30 5.77
CA SER A 9 10.71 -21.36 5.35
C SER A 9 9.33 -20.83 4.93
N ILE A 10 8.80 -19.81 5.59
CA ILE A 10 7.55 -19.16 5.20
C ILE A 10 7.71 -18.45 3.85
N LEU A 11 8.79 -17.69 3.67
CA LEU A 11 9.09 -16.99 2.42
C LEU A 11 9.30 -17.97 1.27
N GLU A 12 10.03 -19.06 1.47
CA GLU A 12 10.25 -20.09 0.45
C GLU A 12 8.93 -20.67 -0.05
N ARG A 13 8.01 -21.03 0.86
CA ARG A 13 6.68 -21.54 0.49
C ARG A 13 5.84 -20.51 -0.24
N LEU A 14 5.81 -19.27 0.24
CA LEU A 14 5.12 -18.18 -0.43
C LEU A 14 5.67 -17.99 -1.85
N LEU A 15 6.96 -17.97 -2.03
CA LEU A 15 7.59 -17.80 -3.34
C LEU A 15 7.57 -19.04 -4.24
N SER A 16 7.31 -20.24 -3.69
CA SER A 16 7.33 -21.51 -4.44
C SER A 16 6.26 -21.62 -5.52
N VAL A 17 5.22 -20.79 -5.47
CA VAL A 17 4.14 -20.76 -6.46
C VAL A 17 4.45 -19.91 -7.69
N ARG A 18 5.59 -19.24 -7.73
CA ARG A 18 6.06 -18.52 -8.93
C ARG A 18 6.13 -19.48 -10.12
N GLY A 19 5.73 -18.98 -11.29
CA GLY A 19 5.66 -19.82 -12.51
C GLY A 19 4.52 -20.84 -12.55
N ASN A 20 3.74 -20.98 -11.48
CA ASN A 20 2.51 -21.77 -11.51
C ASN A 20 1.33 -20.97 -12.11
N LYS A 21 0.25 -21.69 -12.44
CA LYS A 21 -1.00 -21.05 -12.87
C LYS A 21 -1.53 -20.13 -11.75
N PRO A 22 -1.90 -18.88 -12.06
CA PRO A 22 -2.50 -17.97 -11.09
C PRO A 22 -3.69 -18.57 -10.33
N GLY A 23 -3.80 -18.24 -9.04
CA GLY A 23 -4.86 -18.74 -8.16
C GLY A 23 -4.48 -19.96 -7.31
N LYS A 24 -3.27 -20.51 -7.48
CA LYS A 24 -2.78 -21.55 -6.56
C LYS A 24 -2.50 -20.95 -5.19
N THR A 25 -3.23 -21.41 -4.18
CA THR A 25 -3.06 -20.97 -2.78
C THR A 25 -1.79 -21.56 -2.17
N VAL A 26 -1.21 -20.85 -1.23
CA VAL A 26 -0.09 -21.32 -0.40
C VAL A 26 -0.62 -21.87 0.91
N ASP A 27 -0.14 -23.03 1.30
CA ASP A 27 -0.49 -23.63 2.59
C ASP A 27 0.36 -23.00 3.69
N LEU A 28 -0.27 -22.14 4.51
CA LEU A 28 0.29 -21.52 5.70
C LEU A 28 -0.50 -21.99 6.92
N LYS A 29 0.20 -22.34 7.99
CA LYS A 29 -0.45 -22.66 9.26
C LYS A 29 -0.94 -21.38 9.93
N GLU A 30 -2.07 -21.44 10.62
CA GLU A 30 -2.61 -20.29 11.36
C GLU A 30 -1.59 -19.72 12.38
N GLU A 31 -0.81 -20.58 13.03
CA GLU A 31 0.26 -20.18 13.97
C GLU A 31 1.38 -19.37 13.27
N GLU A 32 1.69 -19.69 12.00
CA GLU A 32 2.69 -18.96 11.20
C GLU A 32 2.16 -17.58 10.82
N ILE A 33 0.89 -17.49 10.43
CA ILE A 33 0.26 -16.19 10.13
C ILE A 33 0.19 -15.32 11.39
N LYS A 34 -0.18 -15.89 12.54
CA LYS A 34 -0.17 -15.18 13.82
C LYS A 34 1.24 -14.69 14.18
N PHE A 35 2.26 -15.52 13.94
CA PHE A 35 3.65 -15.11 14.15
C PHE A 35 4.02 -13.90 13.27
N LEU A 36 3.62 -13.90 11.98
CA LEU A 36 3.84 -12.77 11.09
C LEU A 36 3.14 -11.49 11.62
N ILE A 37 1.90 -11.61 12.06
CA ILE A 37 1.13 -10.49 12.63
C ILE A 37 1.82 -9.95 13.88
N ASP A 38 2.13 -10.81 14.85
CA ASP A 38 2.70 -10.40 16.14
C ASP A 38 4.08 -9.74 15.98
N LYS A 39 4.94 -10.31 15.12
CA LYS A 39 6.28 -9.76 14.86
C LYS A 39 6.23 -8.44 14.11
N SER A 40 5.38 -8.33 13.09
CA SER A 40 5.21 -7.07 12.35
C SER A 40 4.59 -5.98 13.22
N MET A 41 3.66 -6.31 14.10
CA MET A 41 3.06 -5.36 15.03
C MET A 41 4.11 -4.72 15.95
N ILE A 42 5.10 -5.48 16.42
CA ILE A 42 6.21 -4.94 17.22
C ILE A 42 6.97 -3.89 16.40
N ILE A 43 7.30 -4.22 15.14
CA ILE A 43 8.03 -3.31 14.25
C ILE A 43 7.22 -2.02 13.99
N PHE A 44 5.93 -2.15 13.69
CA PHE A 44 5.10 -0.97 13.42
C PHE A 44 4.90 -0.07 14.65
N LYS A 45 4.83 -0.64 15.86
CA LYS A 45 4.74 0.13 17.10
C LYS A 45 5.97 1.01 17.35
N GLU A 46 7.14 0.58 16.89
CA GLU A 46 8.40 1.33 17.04
C GLU A 46 8.58 2.40 15.94
N GLN A 47 7.88 2.29 14.81
CA GLN A 47 7.94 3.27 13.73
C GLN A 47 7.14 4.53 14.05
N LYS A 48 7.51 5.67 13.48
CA LYS A 48 6.68 6.89 13.49
C LYS A 48 5.46 6.72 12.59
N MET A 49 4.44 7.56 12.76
CA MET A 49 3.27 7.62 11.87
C MET A 49 3.62 8.20 10.49
N LEU A 50 4.48 9.19 10.44
CA LEU A 50 5.22 9.65 9.27
C LEU A 50 6.62 9.03 9.33
N ILE A 51 6.91 8.08 8.44
CA ILE A 51 8.24 7.46 8.36
C ILE A 51 9.17 8.29 7.46
N GLU A 52 10.41 8.43 7.86
CA GLU A 52 11.45 9.10 7.07
C GLU A 52 12.30 8.03 6.39
N LEU A 53 12.48 8.15 5.08
CA LEU A 53 13.17 7.18 4.24
C LEU A 53 14.23 7.86 3.39
N GLU A 54 15.22 7.07 2.97
CA GLU A 54 16.26 7.49 2.05
C GLU A 54 16.14 6.73 0.72
N ALA A 55 16.44 7.39 -0.39
CA ALA A 55 16.61 6.74 -1.68
C ALA A 55 17.93 5.91 -1.71
N PRO A 56 18.10 4.91 -2.58
CA PRO A 56 17.16 4.52 -3.63
C PRO A 56 16.07 3.58 -3.14
N LEU A 57 14.88 3.65 -3.72
CA LEU A 57 13.79 2.73 -3.40
C LEU A 57 12.75 2.63 -4.54
N ARG A 58 11.90 1.62 -4.44
CA ARG A 58 10.76 1.37 -5.32
C ARG A 58 9.47 1.64 -4.59
N VAL A 59 8.53 2.37 -5.23
CA VAL A 59 7.23 2.68 -4.64
C VAL A 59 6.15 1.98 -5.45
N CYS A 60 5.31 1.20 -4.75
CA CYS A 60 4.16 0.50 -5.30
C CYS A 60 2.86 1.06 -4.71
N GLY A 61 1.83 1.19 -5.54
CA GLY A 61 0.46 1.48 -5.12
C GLY A 61 -0.30 0.23 -4.72
N ASP A 62 -1.62 0.25 -4.94
CA ASP A 62 -2.59 -0.79 -4.61
C ASP A 62 -2.21 -2.16 -5.18
N ILE A 63 -2.39 -3.21 -4.38
CA ILE A 63 -2.15 -4.61 -4.79
C ILE A 63 -3.44 -5.43 -4.75
N HIS A 64 -4.32 -5.16 -3.79
CA HIS A 64 -5.64 -5.75 -3.68
C HIS A 64 -5.71 -7.26 -3.87
N GLY A 65 -4.87 -8.00 -3.14
CA GLY A 65 -4.90 -9.47 -3.18
C GLY A 65 -4.56 -10.08 -4.54
N GLN A 66 -4.02 -9.32 -5.49
CA GLN A 66 -3.51 -9.79 -6.78
C GLN A 66 -2.10 -10.36 -6.62
N TYR A 67 -2.02 -11.46 -5.89
CA TYR A 67 -0.77 -12.07 -5.42
C TYR A 67 0.23 -12.37 -6.53
N TYR A 68 -0.25 -12.91 -7.66
CA TYR A 68 0.64 -13.25 -8.78
C TYR A 68 1.19 -12.00 -9.48
N ASP A 69 0.45 -10.89 -9.46
CA ASP A 69 0.96 -9.62 -9.97
C ASP A 69 2.01 -9.02 -9.03
N LEU A 70 1.85 -9.14 -7.71
CA LEU A 70 2.91 -8.80 -6.75
C LEU A 70 4.18 -9.62 -6.98
N LEU A 71 4.08 -10.93 -7.25
CA LEU A 71 5.24 -11.75 -7.60
C LEU A 71 5.89 -11.30 -8.91
N ARG A 72 5.11 -10.93 -9.93
CA ARG A 72 5.61 -10.37 -11.19
C ARG A 72 6.33 -9.03 -10.98
N ILE A 73 5.83 -8.17 -10.09
CA ILE A 73 6.52 -6.92 -9.71
C ILE A 73 7.92 -7.25 -9.18
N PHE A 74 8.05 -8.21 -8.27
CA PHE A 74 9.35 -8.60 -7.72
C PHE A 74 10.25 -9.26 -8.76
N GLU A 75 9.72 -10.07 -9.68
CA GLU A 75 10.48 -10.67 -10.78
C GLU A 75 11.00 -9.62 -11.75
N HIS A 76 10.24 -8.57 -12.01
CA HIS A 76 10.61 -7.50 -12.93
C HIS A 76 11.49 -6.43 -12.29
N CYS A 77 11.12 -5.98 -11.10
CA CYS A 77 11.80 -4.88 -10.40
C CYS A 77 12.88 -5.35 -9.41
N GLY A 78 13.07 -6.64 -9.21
CA GLY A 78 13.98 -7.22 -8.21
C GLY A 78 13.31 -7.46 -6.85
N PHE A 79 13.87 -8.38 -6.08
CA PHE A 79 13.26 -8.84 -4.82
C PHE A 79 13.60 -7.93 -3.63
N PRO A 80 12.67 -7.82 -2.63
CA PRO A 80 12.97 -7.20 -1.35
C PRO A 80 14.20 -7.84 -0.67
N GLY A 81 15.02 -6.99 -0.04
CA GLY A 81 16.30 -7.36 0.54
C GLY A 81 17.48 -7.03 -0.36
N GLU A 82 17.35 -7.21 -1.67
CA GLU A 82 18.26 -6.66 -2.67
C GLU A 82 17.93 -5.18 -2.91
N PHE A 83 16.64 -4.87 -3.01
CA PHE A 83 16.13 -3.52 -3.22
C PHE A 83 15.22 -3.07 -2.07
N ASN A 84 15.14 -1.76 -1.86
CA ASN A 84 14.24 -1.14 -0.90
C ASN A 84 12.86 -0.92 -1.55
N TYR A 85 11.79 -1.14 -0.77
CA TYR A 85 10.41 -0.99 -1.22
C TYR A 85 9.58 -0.17 -0.25
N LEU A 86 8.74 0.69 -0.81
CA LEU A 86 7.63 1.36 -0.13
C LEU A 86 6.32 0.96 -0.80
N PHE A 87 5.38 0.42 -0.05
CA PHE A 87 4.03 0.13 -0.50
C PHE A 87 3.07 1.12 0.14
N LEU A 88 2.19 1.69 -0.68
CA LEU A 88 1.32 2.80 -0.27
C LEU A 88 0.00 2.35 0.37
N GLY A 89 -0.23 1.05 0.54
CA GLY A 89 -1.46 0.50 1.14
C GLY A 89 -2.29 -0.33 0.17
N ASP A 90 -3.49 -0.69 0.61
CA ASP A 90 -4.46 -1.50 -0.12
C ASP A 90 -3.90 -2.86 -0.58
N TYR A 91 -3.49 -3.65 0.41
CA TYR A 91 -2.94 -4.99 0.21
C TYR A 91 -4.03 -6.05 0.04
N VAL A 92 -5.17 -5.83 0.68
CA VAL A 92 -6.27 -6.77 0.82
C VAL A 92 -7.50 -6.32 0.04
N ASP A 93 -8.51 -7.19 -0.01
CA ASP A 93 -9.79 -7.01 -0.71
C ASP A 93 -9.72 -7.13 -2.23
N ARG A 94 -10.87 -7.27 -2.87
CA ARG A 94 -11.08 -7.33 -4.32
C ARG A 94 -10.48 -8.57 -4.99
N GLY A 95 -9.18 -8.77 -4.87
CA GLY A 95 -8.48 -9.94 -5.38
C GLY A 95 -8.73 -11.20 -4.57
N LYS A 96 -8.29 -12.34 -5.11
CA LYS A 96 -8.64 -13.68 -4.57
C LYS A 96 -7.62 -14.22 -3.56
N GLN A 97 -6.48 -13.55 -3.37
CA GLN A 97 -5.35 -14.02 -2.57
C GLN A 97 -4.78 -12.90 -1.67
N SER A 98 -5.68 -12.26 -0.92
CA SER A 98 -5.31 -11.22 0.05
C SER A 98 -4.40 -11.78 1.15
N LEU A 99 -4.66 -13.01 1.60
CA LEU A 99 -3.86 -13.65 2.64
C LEU A 99 -2.42 -13.89 2.20
N GLU A 100 -2.19 -14.44 1.00
CA GLU A 100 -0.84 -14.60 0.47
C GLU A 100 -0.13 -13.25 0.31
N THR A 101 -0.84 -12.26 -0.23
CA THR A 101 -0.32 -10.91 -0.45
C THR A 101 0.18 -10.27 0.85
N ILE A 102 -0.69 -10.17 1.84
CA ILE A 102 -0.31 -9.55 3.12
C ILE A 102 0.73 -10.37 3.87
N CYS A 103 0.64 -11.71 3.87
CA CYS A 103 1.63 -12.56 4.52
C CYS A 103 3.02 -12.44 3.89
N LEU A 104 3.13 -12.33 2.56
CA LEU A 104 4.40 -12.13 1.88
C LEU A 104 5.03 -10.79 2.26
N LEU A 105 4.23 -9.71 2.25
CA LEU A 105 4.70 -8.37 2.62
C LEU A 105 5.13 -8.31 4.09
N LEU A 106 4.36 -8.91 5.01
CA LEU A 106 4.74 -8.99 6.43
C LEU A 106 5.99 -9.84 6.65
N ALA A 107 6.14 -10.95 5.92
CA ALA A 107 7.33 -11.79 6.00
C ALA A 107 8.59 -11.03 5.55
N TYR A 108 8.50 -10.28 4.47
CA TYR A 108 9.58 -9.41 4.03
C TYR A 108 9.84 -8.25 5.00
N LYS A 109 8.80 -7.66 5.58
CA LYS A 109 8.94 -6.62 6.62
C LYS A 109 9.69 -7.13 7.84
N ILE A 110 9.43 -8.35 8.27
CA ILE A 110 10.14 -8.98 9.40
C ILE A 110 11.59 -9.27 9.04
N LYS A 111 11.83 -9.81 7.84
CA LYS A 111 13.19 -10.20 7.40
C LYS A 111 14.06 -8.98 7.10
N TYR A 112 13.49 -7.94 6.52
CA TYR A 112 14.19 -6.73 6.08
C TYR A 112 13.50 -5.46 6.58
N PRO A 113 13.47 -5.22 7.91
CA PRO A 113 12.64 -4.17 8.51
C PRO A 113 13.04 -2.75 8.09
N LEU A 114 14.28 -2.54 7.65
CA LEU A 114 14.79 -1.25 7.16
C LEU A 114 14.74 -1.10 5.64
N LYS A 115 14.31 -2.14 4.92
CA LYS A 115 14.25 -2.14 3.44
C LYS A 115 12.84 -2.28 2.88
N VAL A 116 11.90 -2.78 3.67
CA VAL A 116 10.50 -2.95 3.27
C VAL A 116 9.62 -2.08 4.15
N HIS A 117 8.91 -1.16 3.54
CA HIS A 117 8.05 -0.19 4.22
C HIS A 117 6.61 -0.34 3.73
N LEU A 118 5.68 -0.43 4.68
CA LEU A 118 4.26 -0.63 4.41
C LEU A 118 3.47 0.51 5.02
N LEU A 119 2.77 1.28 4.20
CA LEU A 119 1.80 2.28 4.66
C LEU A 119 0.41 1.66 4.77
N ARG A 120 -0.49 2.34 5.45
CA ARG A 120 -1.90 1.99 5.55
C ARG A 120 -2.65 2.53 4.35
N GLY A 121 -3.47 1.68 3.70
CA GLY A 121 -4.52 2.10 2.78
C GLY A 121 -5.89 2.12 3.47
N ASN A 122 -6.91 2.58 2.77
CA ASN A 122 -8.26 2.64 3.30
C ASN A 122 -8.91 1.24 3.42
N HIS A 123 -8.40 0.25 2.70
CA HIS A 123 -8.82 -1.14 2.84
C HIS A 123 -8.17 -1.86 4.06
N GLU A 124 -7.14 -1.31 4.65
CA GLU A 124 -6.60 -1.78 5.92
C GLU A 124 -7.43 -1.23 7.10
N SER A 125 -8.77 -1.45 7.01
CA SER A 125 -9.80 -1.05 7.98
C SER A 125 -10.83 -2.16 8.16
N SER A 126 -11.26 -2.38 9.41
CA SER A 126 -12.28 -3.39 9.73
C SER A 126 -13.61 -3.11 9.04
N VAL A 127 -13.96 -1.84 8.84
CA VAL A 127 -15.19 -1.41 8.18
C VAL A 127 -15.14 -1.77 6.68
N THR A 128 -14.07 -1.39 6.00
CA THR A 128 -13.91 -1.60 4.56
C THR A 128 -13.69 -3.08 4.22
N ASN A 129 -12.73 -3.74 4.85
CA ASN A 129 -12.34 -5.09 4.46
C ASN A 129 -13.30 -6.19 4.93
N ARG A 130 -14.30 -5.83 5.73
CA ARG A 130 -15.43 -6.70 6.02
C ARG A 130 -16.39 -6.85 4.84
N ILE A 131 -16.41 -5.84 3.94
CA ILE A 131 -17.37 -5.76 2.83
C ILE A 131 -16.73 -6.25 1.53
N TYR A 132 -15.45 -5.95 1.30
CA TYR A 132 -14.81 -6.11 0.00
C TYR A 132 -13.98 -7.38 -0.20
N GLY A 133 -14.04 -8.34 0.75
CA GLY A 133 -13.60 -9.72 0.52
C GLY A 133 -12.63 -10.32 1.52
N PHE A 134 -11.78 -9.53 2.19
CA PHE A 134 -10.76 -10.07 3.09
C PHE A 134 -11.35 -10.79 4.32
N TYR A 135 -12.43 -10.25 4.90
CA TYR A 135 -13.15 -10.95 5.98
C TYR A 135 -13.62 -12.34 5.54
N ASP A 136 -14.24 -12.45 4.37
CA ASP A 136 -14.75 -13.72 3.87
C ASP A 136 -13.61 -14.68 3.51
N GLU A 137 -12.49 -14.18 3.00
CA GLU A 137 -11.31 -15.00 2.74
C GLU A 137 -10.74 -15.58 4.04
N CYS A 138 -10.55 -14.76 5.08
CA CYS A 138 -10.08 -15.21 6.38
C CYS A 138 -11.04 -16.22 7.01
N LYS A 139 -12.36 -15.94 7.01
CA LYS A 139 -13.39 -16.82 7.56
C LYS A 139 -13.44 -18.16 6.85
N ARG A 140 -13.32 -18.18 5.54
CA ARG A 140 -13.40 -19.41 4.72
C ARG A 140 -12.16 -20.29 4.86
N ARG A 141 -10.96 -19.68 4.86
CA ARG A 141 -9.69 -20.42 4.88
C ARG A 141 -9.21 -20.75 6.29
N TYR A 142 -9.55 -19.92 7.25
CA TYR A 142 -9.18 -20.05 8.66
C TYR A 142 -10.39 -19.77 9.57
N ASN A 143 -10.45 -18.57 10.17
CA ASN A 143 -11.54 -18.18 11.07
C ASN A 143 -11.61 -16.65 11.24
N VAL A 144 -12.70 -16.17 11.85
CA VAL A 144 -12.95 -14.73 12.12
C VAL A 144 -11.94 -14.14 13.12
N ARG A 145 -11.36 -14.96 14.01
CA ARG A 145 -10.36 -14.49 14.97
C ARG A 145 -9.08 -14.06 14.26
N LEU A 146 -8.66 -14.78 13.21
CA LEU A 146 -7.51 -14.40 12.40
C LEU A 146 -7.74 -13.05 11.70
N TRP A 147 -8.93 -12.82 11.15
CA TRP A 147 -9.29 -11.53 10.58
C TRP A 147 -9.17 -10.39 11.60
N ARG A 148 -9.67 -10.59 12.84
CA ARG A 148 -9.53 -9.61 13.92
C ARG A 148 -8.07 -9.30 14.26
N ASN A 149 -7.20 -10.31 14.24
CA ASN A 149 -5.78 -10.10 14.49
C ASN A 149 -5.14 -9.23 13.39
N PHE A 150 -5.53 -9.41 12.12
CA PHE A 150 -5.10 -8.53 11.04
C PHE A 150 -5.63 -7.10 11.20
N THR A 151 -6.91 -6.94 11.55
CA THR A 151 -7.49 -5.59 11.73
C THR A 151 -6.85 -4.86 12.90
N GLU A 152 -6.47 -5.56 13.96
CA GLU A 152 -5.69 -4.99 15.05
C GLU A 152 -4.29 -4.54 14.56
N LEU A 153 -3.60 -5.37 13.78
CA LEU A 153 -2.31 -5.02 13.17
C LEU A 153 -2.43 -3.77 12.29
N PHE A 154 -3.46 -3.70 11.46
CA PHE A 154 -3.66 -2.58 10.53
C PHE A 154 -3.81 -1.23 11.25
N ASN A 155 -4.34 -1.22 12.47
CA ASN A 155 -4.44 -0.01 13.29
C ASN A 155 -3.09 0.56 13.78
N TYR A 156 -1.99 -0.17 13.54
CA TYR A 156 -0.63 0.28 13.86
C TYR A 156 0.19 0.67 12.64
N LEU A 157 -0.32 0.46 11.41
CA LEU A 157 0.41 0.84 10.20
C LEU A 157 0.65 2.36 10.15
N PRO A 158 1.85 2.82 9.74
CA PRO A 158 2.09 4.22 9.43
C PRO A 158 1.25 4.65 8.21
N VAL A 159 0.96 5.94 8.08
CA VAL A 159 0.06 6.44 7.02
C VAL A 159 0.77 7.28 5.96
N ALA A 160 2.00 7.73 6.24
CA ALA A 160 2.77 8.51 5.28
C ALA A 160 4.26 8.21 5.39
N ALA A 161 4.98 8.51 4.31
CA ALA A 161 6.44 8.46 4.24
C ALA A 161 6.98 9.75 3.62
N LEU A 162 8.13 10.21 4.10
CA LEU A 162 8.88 11.33 3.55
C LEU A 162 10.24 10.81 3.08
N ILE A 163 10.52 10.89 1.78
CA ILE A 163 11.75 10.42 1.16
C ILE A 163 12.68 11.61 0.96
N ASP A 164 13.87 11.56 1.56
CA ASP A 164 14.93 12.57 1.50
C ASP A 164 14.41 14.01 1.67
N GLU A 165 13.42 14.19 2.55
CA GLU A 165 12.76 15.48 2.83
C GLU A 165 12.09 16.16 1.62
N LYS A 166 12.00 15.48 0.45
CA LYS A 166 11.56 16.04 -0.84
C LYS A 166 10.32 15.38 -1.44
N ILE A 167 10.09 14.10 -1.16
CA ILE A 167 8.98 13.35 -1.76
C ILE A 167 8.07 12.84 -0.64
N LEU A 168 6.84 13.34 -0.61
CA LEU A 168 5.82 12.90 0.35
C LEU A 168 4.97 11.78 -0.26
N CYS A 169 4.83 10.68 0.47
CA CYS A 169 4.04 9.52 0.04
C CYS A 169 2.91 9.24 1.02
N MET A 170 1.71 8.96 0.51
CA MET A 170 0.55 8.48 1.26
C MET A 170 -0.37 7.65 0.37
N HIS A 171 -1.38 7.03 0.93
CA HIS A 171 -2.33 6.25 0.15
C HIS A 171 -3.35 7.12 -0.60
N GLY A 172 -4.13 7.93 0.11
CA GLY A 172 -5.15 8.84 -0.44
C GLY A 172 -4.54 10.14 -0.96
N GLY A 173 -4.53 11.19 -0.16
CA GLY A 173 -3.99 12.47 -0.61
C GLY A 173 -4.00 13.55 0.48
N LEU A 174 -4.13 14.79 0.06
CA LEU A 174 -4.08 15.95 0.92
C LEU A 174 -5.40 16.15 1.70
N SER A 175 -5.28 16.85 2.82
CA SER A 175 -6.38 17.17 3.73
C SER A 175 -6.39 18.68 4.01
N PRO A 176 -7.57 19.32 4.15
CA PRO A 176 -7.67 20.67 4.66
C PRO A 176 -7.12 20.80 6.09
N ASP A 177 -7.08 19.69 6.84
CA ASP A 177 -6.52 19.64 8.20
C ASP A 177 -4.99 19.41 8.22
N LEU A 178 -4.36 19.11 7.08
CA LEU A 178 -2.91 18.92 6.96
C LEU A 178 -2.18 20.27 6.91
N ARG A 179 -2.00 20.89 8.07
CA ARG A 179 -1.36 22.21 8.17
C ARG A 179 0.15 22.17 7.97
N ASN A 180 0.79 21.10 8.41
CA ASN A 180 2.22 20.83 8.29
C ASN A 180 2.47 19.32 8.44
N LEU A 181 3.64 18.85 8.03
CA LEU A 181 3.98 17.42 8.06
C LEU A 181 3.99 16.84 9.48
N SER A 182 4.31 17.65 10.51
CA SER A 182 4.31 17.18 11.89
C SER A 182 2.94 16.77 12.39
N SER A 183 1.85 17.33 11.82
CA SER A 183 0.48 16.93 12.17
C SER A 183 0.21 15.43 11.94
N ILE A 184 0.88 14.83 10.95
CA ILE A 184 0.81 13.37 10.70
C ILE A 184 1.41 12.59 11.88
N SER A 185 2.54 13.07 12.40
CA SER A 185 3.24 12.42 13.52
C SER A 185 2.46 12.46 14.85
N GLU A 186 1.50 13.39 14.97
CA GLU A 186 0.64 13.53 16.15
C GLU A 186 -0.53 12.53 16.18
N ILE A 187 -0.80 11.83 15.08
CA ILE A 187 -1.85 10.81 15.02
C ILE A 187 -1.49 9.64 15.92
N SER A 188 -2.30 9.41 16.94
CA SER A 188 -2.08 8.35 17.93
C SER A 188 -2.38 6.96 17.38
N ARG A 189 -1.70 5.92 17.85
CA ARG A 189 -1.93 4.51 17.52
C ARG A 189 -2.09 3.65 18.79
N PRO A 190 -2.92 2.58 18.77
CA PRO A 190 -3.72 2.11 17.62
C PRO A 190 -4.88 3.05 17.30
N THR A 191 -5.29 3.11 16.03
CA THR A 191 -6.44 3.92 15.62
C THR A 191 -7.24 3.26 14.49
N GLU A 192 -8.57 3.26 14.62
CA GLU A 192 -9.48 3.02 13.49
C GLU A 192 -9.46 4.25 12.57
N ILE A 193 -9.89 4.07 11.32
CA ILE A 193 -10.05 5.19 10.39
C ILE A 193 -11.36 5.92 10.75
N PRO A 194 -11.33 7.21 11.12
CA PRO A 194 -12.54 7.97 11.39
C PRO A 194 -13.29 8.32 10.10
N ASP A 195 -14.53 8.75 10.23
CA ASP A 195 -15.37 9.13 9.07
C ASP A 195 -14.97 10.48 8.44
N SER A 196 -14.12 11.27 9.09
CA SER A 196 -13.64 12.58 8.61
C SER A 196 -12.35 13.00 9.30
N GLY A 197 -11.71 14.07 8.79
CA GLY A 197 -10.51 14.68 9.34
C GLY A 197 -9.22 14.10 8.79
N LEU A 198 -8.08 14.56 9.30
CA LEU A 198 -6.76 14.33 8.74
C LEU A 198 -6.47 12.86 8.38
N LEU A 199 -6.70 11.93 9.30
CA LEU A 199 -6.42 10.51 9.05
C LEU A 199 -7.35 9.93 7.96
N CYS A 200 -8.62 10.33 7.95
CA CYS A 200 -9.55 9.94 6.90
C CYS A 200 -9.05 10.42 5.54
N ASP A 201 -8.69 11.69 5.44
CA ASP A 201 -8.29 12.30 4.16
C ASP A 201 -6.98 11.74 3.63
N LEU A 202 -5.98 11.51 4.48
CA LEU A 202 -4.71 10.86 4.08
C LEU A 202 -4.92 9.48 3.42
N LEU A 203 -6.06 8.82 3.66
CA LEU A 203 -6.39 7.49 3.17
C LEU A 203 -7.48 7.47 2.10
N TRP A 204 -8.28 8.55 1.94
CA TRP A 204 -9.45 8.55 1.09
C TRP A 204 -9.55 9.71 0.10
N SER A 205 -8.80 10.83 0.30
CA SER A 205 -8.94 12.00 -0.57
C SER A 205 -8.36 11.75 -1.97
N ASP A 206 -8.92 12.43 -2.96
CA ASP A 206 -8.53 12.31 -4.37
C ASP A 206 -8.19 13.66 -5.00
N PRO A 207 -7.22 13.73 -5.94
CA PRO A 207 -7.01 14.89 -6.79
C PRO A 207 -8.15 15.01 -7.83
N ASP A 208 -8.59 16.25 -8.10
CA ASP A 208 -9.60 16.53 -9.11
C ASP A 208 -9.25 17.81 -9.89
N LYS A 209 -9.26 17.71 -11.23
CA LYS A 209 -8.92 18.82 -12.15
C LYS A 209 -10.00 19.90 -12.23
N GLU A 210 -11.24 19.55 -11.90
CA GLU A 210 -12.38 20.47 -11.95
C GLU A 210 -12.51 21.31 -10.67
N VAL A 211 -11.78 20.94 -9.61
CA VAL A 211 -11.84 21.61 -8.30
C VAL A 211 -10.66 22.56 -8.13
N LEU A 212 -10.92 23.76 -7.61
CA LEU A 212 -9.88 24.78 -7.37
C LEU A 212 -9.20 24.61 -6.01
N ASP A 213 -9.99 24.35 -4.99
CA ASP A 213 -9.54 24.21 -3.60
C ASP A 213 -9.87 22.80 -3.09
N PHE A 214 -10.64 22.65 -2.02
CA PHE A 214 -11.19 21.37 -1.55
C PHE A 214 -12.70 21.35 -1.79
N ASP A 215 -13.26 20.18 -2.10
CA ASP A 215 -14.70 19.96 -2.25
C ASP A 215 -15.08 18.56 -1.74
N GLU A 216 -16.39 18.27 -1.70
CA GLU A 216 -16.90 16.96 -1.32
C GLU A 216 -16.46 15.88 -2.30
N ASN A 217 -16.15 14.69 -1.80
CA ASN A 217 -15.76 13.55 -2.63
C ASN A 217 -16.99 12.71 -2.98
N ASP A 218 -17.17 12.35 -4.23
CA ASP A 218 -18.25 11.48 -4.73
C ASP A 218 -18.24 10.07 -4.10
N ARG A 219 -17.17 9.69 -3.43
CA ARG A 219 -17.11 8.47 -2.62
C ARG A 219 -18.03 8.51 -1.40
N GLY A 220 -18.59 9.70 -1.05
CA GLY A 220 -19.37 9.90 0.17
C GLY A 220 -18.56 9.94 1.45
N VAL A 221 -17.24 10.01 1.35
CA VAL A 221 -16.29 10.15 2.45
C VAL A 221 -15.09 10.99 2.00
N SER A 222 -14.50 11.78 2.92
CA SER A 222 -13.34 12.62 2.65
C SER A 222 -13.60 13.75 1.63
N VAL A 223 -12.55 14.25 0.99
CA VAL A 223 -12.57 15.41 0.09
C VAL A 223 -11.87 15.10 -1.22
N VAL A 224 -12.13 15.94 -2.23
CA VAL A 224 -11.28 16.11 -3.41
C VAL A 224 -10.49 17.40 -3.29
N PHE A 225 -9.34 17.49 -3.97
CA PHE A 225 -8.46 18.67 -3.94
C PHE A 225 -7.92 19.02 -5.33
N GLY A 226 -7.85 20.34 -5.59
CA GLY A 226 -7.41 20.88 -6.86
C GLY A 226 -5.88 21.02 -6.99
N GLU A 227 -5.42 21.32 -8.23
CA GLU A 227 -4.00 21.51 -8.55
C GLU A 227 -3.33 22.60 -7.71
N LYS A 228 -4.03 23.71 -7.46
CA LYS A 228 -3.54 24.83 -6.64
C LYS A 228 -3.15 24.38 -5.24
N ILE A 229 -3.96 23.51 -4.63
CA ILE A 229 -3.69 22.98 -3.28
C ILE A 229 -2.38 22.20 -3.27
N VAL A 230 -2.14 21.34 -4.26
CA VAL A 230 -0.88 20.58 -4.41
C VAL A 230 0.32 21.54 -4.53
N GLN A 231 0.23 22.53 -5.41
CA GLN A 231 1.32 23.48 -5.66
C GLN A 231 1.65 24.33 -4.42
N GLU A 232 0.64 24.81 -3.72
CA GLU A 232 0.80 25.60 -2.48
C GLU A 232 1.38 24.73 -1.36
N PHE A 233 0.91 23.50 -1.22
CA PHE A 233 1.38 22.56 -0.21
C PHE A 233 2.85 22.19 -0.43
N ASN A 234 3.23 21.82 -1.66
CA ASN A 234 4.60 21.48 -2.01
C ASN A 234 5.54 22.65 -1.78
N ARG A 235 5.17 23.84 -2.25
CA ARG A 235 5.97 25.05 -2.03
C ARG A 235 6.15 25.39 -0.55
N LYS A 236 5.09 25.25 0.26
CA LYS A 236 5.13 25.55 1.69
C LYS A 236 6.04 24.60 2.47
N ASN A 237 6.07 23.32 2.07
CA ASN A 237 6.79 22.26 2.77
C ASN A 237 8.12 21.91 2.09
N ASP A 238 8.57 22.65 1.07
CA ASP A 238 9.79 22.43 0.28
C ASP A 238 9.83 21.04 -0.35
N LEU A 239 8.67 20.56 -0.85
CA LEU A 239 8.53 19.26 -1.52
C LEU A 239 8.60 19.43 -3.04
N ASP A 240 9.19 18.43 -3.68
CA ASP A 240 9.26 18.35 -5.15
C ASP A 240 8.11 17.53 -5.72
N LEU A 241 7.65 16.49 -4.99
CA LEU A 241 6.66 15.54 -5.49
C LEU A 241 5.81 14.96 -4.35
N ILE A 242 4.54 14.72 -4.66
CA ILE A 242 3.66 13.84 -3.87
C ILE A 242 3.41 12.56 -4.66
N ILE A 243 3.62 11.38 -4.05
CA ILE A 243 3.27 10.07 -4.63
C ILE A 243 2.11 9.50 -3.83
N ARG A 244 1.02 9.17 -4.51
CA ARG A 244 -0.18 8.57 -3.90
C ARG A 244 -0.72 7.41 -4.75
N ALA A 245 -1.70 6.70 -4.25
CA ALA A 245 -2.28 5.50 -4.84
C ALA A 245 -3.83 5.63 -4.98
N HIS A 246 -4.62 4.67 -4.52
CA HIS A 246 -6.05 4.76 -4.27
C HIS A 246 -6.98 4.88 -5.49
N GLN A 247 -6.54 5.41 -6.62
CA GLN A 247 -7.34 5.49 -7.85
C GLN A 247 -6.75 4.60 -8.93
N VAL A 248 -7.63 3.84 -9.60
CA VAL A 248 -7.25 3.10 -10.81
C VAL A 248 -6.94 4.11 -11.92
N VAL A 249 -5.79 3.94 -12.58
CA VAL A 249 -5.35 4.75 -13.72
C VAL A 249 -4.87 3.84 -14.84
N ASP A 250 -5.23 4.16 -16.09
CA ASP A 250 -5.11 3.27 -17.25
C ASP A 250 -3.68 2.78 -17.47
N ASP A 251 -2.70 3.68 -17.42
CA ASP A 251 -1.28 3.36 -17.63
C ASP A 251 -0.56 2.84 -16.37
N GLY A 252 -1.28 2.67 -15.25
CA GLY A 252 -0.71 2.35 -13.95
C GLY A 252 -0.14 3.57 -13.21
N TYR A 253 -0.14 4.74 -13.85
CA TYR A 253 0.24 6.02 -13.27
C TYR A 253 -0.46 7.19 -13.96
N GLU A 254 -0.69 8.28 -13.22
CA GLU A 254 -1.20 9.53 -13.76
C GLU A 254 -0.56 10.72 -13.05
N PHE A 255 -0.05 11.71 -13.83
CA PHE A 255 0.47 12.96 -13.31
C PHE A 255 -0.63 14.00 -13.11
N PHE A 256 -0.49 14.77 -12.04
CA PHE A 256 -1.37 15.86 -11.68
C PHE A 256 -0.57 17.10 -11.26
N ALA A 257 -1.18 18.30 -11.28
CA ALA A 257 -0.59 19.56 -10.82
C ALA A 257 0.82 19.83 -11.40
N GLN A 258 0.94 19.80 -12.75
CA GLN A 258 2.21 20.04 -13.46
C GLN A 258 3.33 19.08 -12.99
N ARG A 259 3.01 17.81 -12.77
CA ARG A 259 3.89 16.75 -12.28
C ARG A 259 4.36 16.91 -10.82
N GLN A 260 3.68 17.72 -10.03
CA GLN A 260 3.96 17.84 -8.60
C GLN A 260 3.21 16.80 -7.74
N LEU A 261 2.30 16.03 -8.35
CA LEU A 261 1.68 14.85 -7.77
C LEU A 261 1.60 13.76 -8.83
N ILE A 262 1.78 12.52 -8.41
CA ILE A 262 1.56 11.34 -9.24
C ILE A 262 0.71 10.32 -8.48
N THR A 263 -0.29 9.77 -9.16
CA THR A 263 -1.02 8.57 -8.74
C THR A 263 -0.32 7.35 -9.30
N ILE A 264 -0.09 6.32 -8.48
CA ILE A 264 0.49 5.02 -8.87
C ILE A 264 -0.49 3.93 -8.47
N PHE A 265 -0.82 3.05 -9.40
CA PHE A 265 -1.68 1.90 -9.17
C PHE A 265 -0.97 0.63 -9.65
N SER A 266 -0.77 -0.36 -8.77
CA SER A 266 0.13 -1.51 -9.05
C SER A 266 -0.61 -2.85 -9.20
N ALA A 267 -1.94 -2.84 -9.33
CA ALA A 267 -2.78 -4.00 -9.63
C ALA A 267 -3.26 -3.95 -11.08
N PRO A 268 -2.61 -4.65 -12.03
CA PRO A 268 -3.00 -4.61 -13.45
C PRO A 268 -4.29 -5.39 -13.69
N ASN A 269 -5.06 -5.04 -14.73
CA ASN A 269 -6.36 -5.66 -15.02
C ASN A 269 -7.23 -5.78 -13.77
N TYR A 270 -7.38 -4.65 -13.08
CA TYR A 270 -7.98 -4.58 -11.75
C TYR A 270 -9.39 -5.19 -11.73
N CYS A 271 -9.62 -6.09 -10.78
CA CYS A 271 -10.85 -6.89 -10.64
C CYS A 271 -11.19 -7.76 -11.87
N GLY A 272 -10.35 -7.81 -12.91
CA GLY A 272 -10.67 -8.40 -14.20
C GLY A 272 -11.69 -7.58 -15.00
N GLU A 273 -11.94 -6.34 -14.63
CA GLU A 273 -12.91 -5.41 -15.22
C GLU A 273 -12.23 -4.23 -15.89
N PHE A 274 -11.09 -3.79 -15.36
CA PHE A 274 -10.28 -2.70 -15.89
C PHE A 274 -9.14 -3.25 -16.76
N ASP A 275 -8.84 -2.54 -17.86
CA ASP A 275 -7.72 -2.90 -18.77
C ASP A 275 -6.44 -2.10 -18.44
N ASN A 276 -6.29 -1.71 -17.18
CA ASN A 276 -5.18 -0.90 -16.70
C ASN A 276 -3.89 -1.70 -16.57
N SER A 277 -2.77 -1.01 -16.76
CA SER A 277 -1.44 -1.48 -16.41
C SER A 277 -1.13 -1.30 -14.91
N ALA A 278 -0.05 -1.89 -14.44
CA ALA A 278 0.52 -1.61 -13.11
C ALA A 278 1.72 -0.68 -13.25
N GLY A 279 1.75 0.40 -12.48
CA GLY A 279 2.87 1.32 -12.37
C GLY A 279 3.68 1.07 -11.10
N ILE A 280 5.00 1.15 -11.21
CA ILE A 280 5.96 1.12 -10.10
C ILE A 280 6.92 2.31 -10.27
N MET A 281 7.05 3.16 -9.26
CA MET A 281 8.02 4.24 -9.28
C MET A 281 9.37 3.74 -8.79
N ILE A 282 10.42 3.99 -9.57
CA ILE A 282 11.81 3.78 -9.19
C ILE A 282 12.41 5.14 -8.87
N ILE A 283 12.94 5.30 -7.68
CA ILE A 283 13.64 6.51 -7.23
C ILE A 283 15.10 6.13 -7.02
N ASP A 284 16.02 6.79 -7.74
CA ASP A 284 17.46 6.55 -7.62
C ASP A 284 18.13 7.42 -6.54
N ASP A 285 19.43 7.22 -6.30
CA ASP A 285 20.22 7.96 -5.29
C ASP A 285 20.28 9.49 -5.57
N ALA A 286 19.96 9.93 -6.78
CA ALA A 286 19.92 11.35 -7.16
C ALA A 286 18.49 11.91 -7.10
N LEU A 287 17.52 11.17 -6.54
CA LEU A 287 16.07 11.45 -6.55
C LEU A 287 15.49 11.54 -7.96
N THR A 288 16.14 10.94 -8.97
CA THR A 288 15.53 10.82 -10.29
C THR A 288 14.42 9.76 -10.23
N CYS A 289 13.23 10.17 -10.65
CA CYS A 289 12.06 9.31 -10.70
C CYS A 289 11.85 8.73 -12.09
N SER A 290 11.79 7.41 -12.20
CA SER A 290 11.43 6.68 -13.42
C SER A 290 10.29 5.70 -13.14
N LEU A 291 9.56 5.31 -14.17
CA LEU A 291 8.39 4.43 -14.06
C LEU A 291 8.66 3.12 -14.78
N GLU A 292 8.43 2.02 -14.06
CA GLU A 292 8.27 0.68 -14.63
C GLU A 292 6.78 0.38 -14.79
N VAL A 293 6.41 -0.16 -15.94
CA VAL A 293 5.00 -0.45 -16.27
C VAL A 293 4.84 -1.92 -16.64
N LEU A 294 4.02 -2.61 -15.87
CA LEU A 294 3.65 -4.00 -16.15
C LEU A 294 2.26 -4.08 -16.77
N ARG A 295 2.22 -4.50 -18.02
CA ARG A 295 0.94 -4.74 -18.71
C ARG A 295 0.20 -5.94 -18.13
N PRO A 296 -1.14 -5.96 -18.22
CA PRO A 296 -1.92 -7.15 -17.94
C PRO A 296 -1.36 -8.37 -18.68
N VAL A 297 -1.41 -9.53 -18.04
CA VAL A 297 -1.11 -10.77 -18.75
C VAL A 297 -2.21 -11.01 -19.78
N GLU A 298 -1.88 -11.05 -21.06
CA GLU A 298 -2.83 -11.43 -22.07
C GLU A 298 -3.41 -12.81 -21.71
N ASN A 299 -4.68 -12.85 -21.38
CA ASN A 299 -5.41 -14.10 -21.32
C ASN A 299 -5.41 -14.67 -22.73
N LEU A 300 -4.49 -15.57 -23.05
CA LEU A 300 -4.61 -16.42 -24.20
C LEU A 300 -5.99 -17.09 -24.09
N LYS A 301 -6.97 -16.50 -24.75
CA LYS A 301 -8.31 -17.10 -24.89
C LYS A 301 -8.07 -18.50 -25.46
N LYS A 302 -8.24 -19.51 -24.60
CA LYS A 302 -8.34 -20.91 -25.03
C LYS A 302 -9.74 -21.14 -25.60
#